data_deaa21dd342ef72a1e9e9794248d9198
#
_entry.id   deaa21dd342ef72a1e9e9794248d9198
#
_cell.length_a   1.000
_cell.length_b   1.000
_cell.length_c   1.000
_cell.angle_alpha   90.00
_cell.angle_beta   90.00
_cell.angle_gamma   90.00
#
_symmetry.space_group_name_H-M   'P 1'
#
loop_
_entity.id
_entity.type
_entity.pdbx_description
1 polymer ?
#
loop_
_entity_poly.entity_id
_entity_poly.type
_entity_poly.pdbx_seq_one_letter_code
_entity_poly.pdbx_strand_id
1 'polypeptide(L)'
;INGYFIDIGIGRNAFLRKRDLPADTNITEGSTVLVQVEKDSTETKSPLVTGKIGIQGKYFVMLVNSSYVGVSKKIVDTKRRSSLRSWVKSVRPDGKGIIIRTAAANVEEDVLKEEIEYLDHIFDIISKRSKVERGPVLLYRGSDLIVKGIRDYMNDDVESFFIDDEESFDRA
;
A
#
# COMPACT_ATOMS: atom_id res chain seq x y z
N ILE A 1 -16.83 -15.28 -16.79
CA ILE A 1 -16.18 -14.79 -15.54
C ILE A 1 -15.30 -13.62 -15.94
N ASN A 2 -15.50 -12.47 -15.29
CA ASN A 2 -14.75 -11.25 -15.65
C ASN A 2 -13.51 -11.06 -14.75
N GLY A 3 -12.65 -12.09 -14.72
CA GLY A 3 -11.45 -12.11 -13.89
C GLY A 3 -10.63 -13.39 -14.06
N TYR A 4 -9.60 -13.51 -13.25
CA TYR A 4 -8.61 -14.57 -13.26
C TYR A 4 -8.53 -15.23 -11.89
N PHE A 5 -8.18 -16.50 -11.88
CA PHE A 5 -7.81 -17.22 -10.67
C PHE A 5 -6.29 -17.26 -10.56
N ILE A 6 -5.76 -16.77 -9.46
CA ILE A 6 -4.33 -16.60 -9.22
C ILE A 6 -3.90 -17.52 -8.08
N ASP A 7 -2.92 -18.36 -8.32
CA ASP A 7 -2.25 -19.12 -7.26
C ASP A 7 -1.34 -18.16 -6.47
N ILE A 8 -1.61 -18.02 -5.18
CA ILE A 8 -0.83 -17.20 -4.25
C ILE A 8 -0.10 -18.04 -3.19
N GLY A 9 -0.04 -19.38 -3.37
CA GLY A 9 0.72 -20.30 -2.52
C GLY A 9 0.06 -20.72 -1.21
N ILE A 10 -1.26 -20.53 -1.05
CA ILE A 10 -1.99 -20.88 0.19
C ILE A 10 -2.94 -22.06 0.02
N GLY A 11 -2.78 -22.87 -1.05
CA GLY A 11 -3.64 -24.03 -1.33
C GLY A 11 -5.03 -23.69 -1.87
N ARG A 12 -5.36 -22.40 -2.04
CA ARG A 12 -6.61 -21.89 -2.60
C ARG A 12 -6.32 -20.72 -3.52
N ASN A 13 -6.87 -20.75 -4.74
CA ASN A 13 -6.67 -19.65 -5.68
C ASN A 13 -7.42 -18.38 -5.24
N ALA A 14 -6.72 -17.25 -5.37
CA ALA A 14 -7.30 -15.93 -5.20
C ALA A 14 -8.01 -15.45 -6.47
N PHE A 15 -9.01 -14.59 -6.34
CA PHE A 15 -9.71 -14.00 -7.47
C PHE A 15 -9.18 -12.60 -7.78
N LEU A 16 -8.78 -12.38 -9.04
CA LEU A 16 -8.34 -11.09 -9.56
C LEU A 16 -9.35 -10.60 -10.59
N ARG A 17 -10.03 -9.50 -10.30
CA ARG A 17 -10.97 -8.90 -11.25
C ARG A 17 -10.21 -8.25 -12.41
N LYS A 18 -10.67 -8.41 -13.64
CA LYS A 18 -10.04 -7.82 -14.83
C LYS A 18 -9.86 -6.30 -14.74
N ARG A 19 -10.83 -5.58 -14.14
CA ARG A 19 -10.77 -4.13 -13.91
C ARG A 19 -9.72 -3.66 -12.90
N ASP A 20 -9.19 -4.58 -12.10
CA ASP A 20 -8.20 -4.31 -11.06
C ASP A 20 -6.77 -4.60 -11.52
N LEU A 21 -6.60 -4.93 -12.80
CA LEU A 21 -5.30 -4.94 -13.48
C LEU A 21 -4.92 -3.53 -13.93
N PRO A 22 -3.62 -3.22 -14.00
CA PRO A 22 -3.15 -2.05 -14.72
C PRO A 22 -3.59 -2.10 -16.19
N ALA A 23 -3.81 -0.92 -16.79
CA ALA A 23 -4.09 -0.83 -18.21
C ALA A 23 -2.97 -1.54 -19.01
N ASP A 24 -3.33 -2.16 -20.12
CA ASP A 24 -2.41 -2.87 -21.03
C ASP A 24 -1.74 -4.13 -20.46
N THR A 25 -2.18 -4.63 -19.30
CA THR A 25 -1.71 -5.91 -18.76
C THR A 25 -2.46 -7.06 -19.41
N ASN A 26 -1.76 -7.83 -20.23
CA ASN A 26 -2.30 -9.07 -20.80
C ASN A 26 -1.81 -10.27 -19.98
N ILE A 27 -2.73 -10.99 -19.35
CA ILE A 27 -2.46 -12.19 -18.55
C ILE A 27 -2.94 -13.41 -19.32
N THR A 28 -2.04 -14.35 -19.52
CA THR A 28 -2.33 -15.68 -20.08
C THR A 28 -2.11 -16.74 -19.00
N GLU A 29 -2.62 -17.94 -19.24
CA GLU A 29 -2.37 -19.08 -18.35
C GLU A 29 -0.87 -19.33 -18.21
N GLY A 30 -0.41 -19.56 -16.97
CA GLY A 30 1.01 -19.73 -16.65
C GLY A 30 1.79 -18.41 -16.49
N SER A 31 1.19 -17.24 -16.73
CA SER A 31 1.85 -15.95 -16.47
C SER A 31 2.05 -15.72 -14.99
N THR A 32 3.17 -15.08 -14.63
CA THR A 32 3.42 -14.56 -13.29
C THR A 32 2.99 -13.09 -13.22
N VAL A 33 2.27 -12.72 -12.20
CA VAL A 33 1.74 -11.35 -12.00
C VAL A 33 1.96 -10.89 -10.57
N LEU A 34 2.35 -9.62 -10.40
CA LEU A 34 2.43 -8.98 -9.10
C LEU A 34 1.02 -8.58 -8.65
N VAL A 35 0.60 -9.07 -7.50
CA VAL A 35 -0.72 -8.78 -6.92
C VAL A 35 -0.61 -8.44 -5.44
N GLN A 36 -1.57 -7.69 -4.95
CA GLN A 36 -1.75 -7.38 -3.53
C GLN A 36 -3.04 -8.01 -3.03
N VAL A 37 -3.00 -8.63 -1.86
CA VAL A 37 -4.21 -9.14 -1.20
C VAL A 37 -5.05 -7.94 -0.74
N GLU A 38 -6.27 -7.85 -1.24
CA GLU A 38 -7.26 -6.82 -0.90
C GLU A 38 -8.20 -7.31 0.22
N LYS A 39 -8.58 -8.59 0.14
CA LYS A 39 -9.41 -9.25 1.15
C LYS A 39 -8.92 -10.67 1.34
N ASP A 40 -8.86 -11.06 2.60
CA ASP A 40 -8.52 -12.42 2.99
C ASP A 40 -9.63 -13.41 2.62
N SER A 41 -9.29 -14.70 2.62
CA SER A 41 -10.27 -15.77 2.41
C SER A 41 -11.23 -15.85 3.60
N THR A 42 -12.46 -16.30 3.32
CA THR A 42 -13.39 -16.75 4.33
C THR A 42 -13.73 -18.23 4.06
N GLU A 43 -14.47 -18.87 4.94
CA GLU A 43 -14.90 -20.27 4.74
C GLU A 43 -15.53 -20.49 3.35
N THR A 44 -16.33 -19.52 2.89
CA THR A 44 -17.13 -19.62 1.65
C THR A 44 -16.56 -18.87 0.46
N LYS A 45 -15.56 -17.98 0.65
CA LYS A 45 -15.05 -17.10 -0.42
C LYS A 45 -13.56 -17.19 -0.56
N SER A 46 -13.08 -17.22 -1.79
CA SER A 46 -11.68 -17.09 -2.14
C SER A 46 -11.12 -15.72 -1.75
N PRO A 47 -9.82 -15.61 -1.48
CA PRO A 47 -9.18 -14.32 -1.30
C PRO A 47 -9.39 -13.44 -2.53
N LEU A 48 -9.48 -12.14 -2.31
CA LEU A 48 -9.54 -11.15 -3.39
C LEU A 48 -8.19 -10.46 -3.51
N VAL A 49 -7.66 -10.41 -4.73
CA VAL A 49 -6.40 -9.72 -5.02
C VAL A 49 -6.59 -8.63 -6.06
N THR A 50 -5.67 -7.68 -6.09
CA THR A 50 -5.64 -6.57 -7.05
C THR A 50 -4.24 -6.41 -7.64
N GLY A 51 -4.14 -6.03 -8.90
CA GLY A 51 -2.90 -5.59 -9.55
C GLY A 51 -2.60 -4.10 -9.33
N LYS A 52 -3.52 -3.36 -8.68
CA LYS A 52 -3.32 -1.96 -8.30
C LYS A 52 -2.61 -1.91 -6.95
N ILE A 53 -1.29 -1.94 -6.98
CA ILE A 53 -0.47 -2.01 -5.78
C ILE A 53 -0.46 -0.67 -5.05
N GLY A 54 -0.73 -0.69 -3.75
CA GLY A 54 -0.69 0.48 -2.89
C GLY A 54 0.10 0.21 -1.61
N ILE A 55 1.15 1.00 -1.34
CA ILE A 55 1.96 0.91 -0.14
C ILE A 55 1.51 1.99 0.84
N GLN A 56 1.14 1.57 2.05
CA GLN A 56 0.53 2.44 3.04
C GLN A 56 1.55 2.91 4.08
N GLY A 57 1.75 4.23 4.16
CA GLY A 57 2.51 4.90 5.20
C GLY A 57 1.61 5.59 6.23
N LYS A 58 2.22 6.40 7.12
CA LYS A 58 1.52 7.22 8.12
C LYS A 58 0.77 8.37 7.44
N TYR A 59 1.45 9.08 6.55
CA TYR A 59 0.96 10.31 5.91
C TYR A 59 0.43 10.07 4.50
N PHE A 60 0.88 9.02 3.82
CA PHE A 60 0.56 8.74 2.43
C PHE A 60 0.14 7.30 2.17
N VAL A 61 -0.57 7.12 1.05
CA VAL A 61 -0.63 5.82 0.35
C VAL A 61 0.00 6.05 -1.02
N MET A 62 1.09 5.36 -1.30
CA MET A 62 1.74 5.39 -2.61
C MET A 62 1.10 4.36 -3.53
N LEU A 63 0.66 4.79 -4.71
CA LEU A 63 0.04 3.95 -5.74
C LEU A 63 1.03 3.74 -6.88
N VAL A 64 1.22 2.50 -7.24
CA VAL A 64 2.13 2.12 -8.32
C VAL A 64 1.42 2.19 -9.68
N ASN A 65 2.16 2.55 -10.72
CA ASN A 65 1.63 2.70 -12.08
C ASN A 65 0.39 3.61 -12.12
N SER A 66 0.49 4.75 -11.43
CA SER A 66 -0.59 5.71 -11.31
C SER A 66 -0.04 7.14 -11.39
N SER A 67 -0.81 8.06 -11.95
CA SER A 67 -0.54 9.49 -11.89
C SER A 67 -1.48 10.23 -10.92
N TYR A 68 -2.33 9.49 -10.21
CA TYR A 68 -3.35 10.07 -9.35
C TYR A 68 -2.76 10.71 -8.10
N VAL A 69 -3.16 11.95 -7.81
CA VAL A 69 -2.88 12.63 -6.53
C VAL A 69 -4.19 12.97 -5.86
N GLY A 70 -4.50 12.24 -4.79
CA GLY A 70 -5.67 12.42 -3.94
C GLY A 70 -5.34 13.11 -2.63
N VAL A 71 -6.35 13.74 -2.02
CA VAL A 71 -6.24 14.30 -0.66
C VAL A 71 -7.44 13.84 0.16
N SER A 72 -7.20 13.38 1.38
CA SER A 72 -8.25 12.94 2.30
C SER A 72 -9.36 13.99 2.41
N LYS A 73 -10.61 13.56 2.29
CA LYS A 73 -11.77 14.44 2.46
C LYS A 73 -11.89 15.01 3.88
N LYS A 74 -11.25 14.37 4.86
CA LYS A 74 -11.24 14.81 6.26
C LYS A 74 -10.35 16.03 6.51
N ILE A 75 -9.44 16.39 5.57
CA ILE A 75 -8.72 17.66 5.62
C ILE A 75 -9.68 18.74 5.07
N VAL A 76 -10.33 19.48 5.96
CA VAL A 76 -11.38 20.44 5.60
C VAL A 76 -10.84 21.77 5.09
N ASP A 77 -9.65 22.19 5.52
CA ASP A 77 -9.00 23.42 5.05
C ASP A 77 -8.66 23.32 3.57
N THR A 78 -9.36 24.09 2.75
CA THR A 78 -9.21 24.09 1.29
C THR A 78 -7.89 24.64 0.83
N LYS A 79 -7.30 25.61 1.56
CA LYS A 79 -5.98 26.17 1.24
C LYS A 79 -4.90 25.12 1.49
N ARG A 80 -4.94 24.47 2.66
CA ARG A 80 -3.99 23.40 2.99
C ARG A 80 -4.11 22.20 2.05
N ARG A 81 -5.33 21.79 1.68
CA ARG A 81 -5.57 20.76 0.67
C ARG A 81 -4.90 21.07 -0.66
N SER A 82 -5.06 22.31 -1.13
CA SER A 82 -4.49 22.75 -2.41
C SER A 82 -2.97 22.81 -2.34
N SER A 83 -2.41 23.36 -1.26
CA SER A 83 -0.97 23.41 -1.01
C SER A 83 -0.35 22.01 -1.01
N LEU A 84 -0.86 21.09 -0.18
CA LEU A 84 -0.38 19.71 -0.12
C LEU A 84 -0.46 19.00 -1.46
N ARG A 85 -1.57 19.18 -2.19
CA ARG A 85 -1.73 18.57 -3.53
C ARG A 85 -0.69 19.10 -4.52
N SER A 86 -0.43 20.40 -4.52
CA SER A 86 0.54 21.03 -5.43
C SER A 86 1.96 20.61 -5.10
N TRP A 87 2.30 20.59 -3.80
CA TRP A 87 3.59 20.16 -3.32
C TRP A 87 3.86 18.68 -3.62
N VAL A 88 2.92 17.77 -3.32
CA VAL A 88 3.07 16.34 -3.65
C VAL A 88 3.25 16.14 -5.17
N LYS A 89 2.56 16.91 -6.00
CA LYS A 89 2.75 16.81 -7.46
C LYS A 89 4.17 17.17 -7.90
N SER A 90 4.86 18.06 -7.17
CA SER A 90 6.23 18.49 -7.51
C SER A 90 7.30 17.53 -7.00
N VAL A 91 7.02 16.77 -5.92
CA VAL A 91 8.03 15.90 -5.28
C VAL A 91 7.78 14.40 -5.48
N ARG A 92 6.61 13.99 -5.96
CA ARG A 92 6.29 12.57 -6.14
C ARG A 92 7.19 11.93 -7.19
N PRO A 93 7.62 10.68 -6.98
CA PRO A 93 8.37 9.92 -7.98
C PRO A 93 7.56 9.69 -9.26
N ASP A 94 8.24 9.61 -10.38
CA ASP A 94 7.61 9.35 -11.68
C ASP A 94 6.89 8.00 -11.71
N GLY A 95 5.72 7.98 -12.35
CA GLY A 95 4.88 6.78 -12.44
C GLY A 95 4.20 6.37 -11.12
N LYS A 96 4.35 7.16 -10.04
CA LYS A 96 3.71 6.90 -8.75
C LYS A 96 2.56 7.89 -8.50
N GLY A 97 1.41 7.36 -8.07
CA GLY A 97 0.33 8.18 -7.52
C GLY A 97 0.47 8.28 -6.01
N ILE A 98 -0.11 9.33 -5.41
CA ILE A 98 -0.08 9.52 -3.95
C ILE A 98 -1.46 9.94 -3.47
N ILE A 99 -1.94 9.25 -2.42
CA ILE A 99 -3.10 9.68 -1.66
C ILE A 99 -2.61 10.25 -0.33
N ILE A 100 -2.89 11.52 -0.10
CA ILE A 100 -2.53 12.24 1.12
C ILE A 100 -3.55 11.88 2.20
N ARG A 101 -3.08 11.32 3.32
CA ARG A 101 -3.91 10.94 4.47
C ARG A 101 -4.13 12.14 5.39
N THR A 102 -5.10 12.02 6.29
CA THR A 102 -5.46 13.09 7.23
C THR A 102 -4.29 13.46 8.15
N ALA A 103 -3.47 12.50 8.54
CA ALA A 103 -2.30 12.70 9.38
C ALA A 103 -1.27 13.68 8.80
N ALA A 104 -1.25 13.88 7.48
CA ALA A 104 -0.34 14.82 6.82
C ALA A 104 -0.75 16.31 6.97
N ALA A 105 -1.95 16.59 7.54
CA ALA A 105 -2.51 17.94 7.50
C ALA A 105 -1.62 19.01 8.13
N ASN A 106 -0.97 18.71 9.25
CA ASN A 106 -0.19 19.66 10.06
C ASN A 106 1.29 19.27 10.17
N VAL A 107 1.81 18.51 9.20
CA VAL A 107 3.18 18.00 9.20
C VAL A 107 4.04 18.83 8.25
N GLU A 108 5.27 19.07 8.63
CA GLU A 108 6.27 19.78 7.84
C GLU A 108 6.64 19.01 6.57
N GLU A 109 6.98 19.74 5.51
CA GLU A 109 7.24 19.17 4.18
C GLU A 109 8.45 18.23 4.17
N ASP A 110 9.47 18.48 4.99
CA ASP A 110 10.67 17.64 5.08
C ASP A 110 10.32 16.24 5.61
N VAL A 111 9.53 16.15 6.69
CA VAL A 111 9.05 14.88 7.24
C VAL A 111 8.16 14.14 6.24
N LEU A 112 7.31 14.87 5.54
CA LEU A 112 6.45 14.30 4.49
C LEU A 112 7.28 13.76 3.31
N LYS A 113 8.37 14.43 2.95
CA LYS A 113 9.27 14.02 1.88
C LYS A 113 10.01 12.73 2.23
N GLU A 114 10.51 12.63 3.46
CA GLU A 114 11.16 11.40 3.96
C GLU A 114 10.26 10.18 3.83
N GLU A 115 8.97 10.30 4.15
CA GLU A 115 8.04 9.17 3.99
C GLU A 115 7.80 8.83 2.51
N ILE A 116 7.74 9.80 1.61
CA ILE A 116 7.60 9.54 0.16
C ILE A 116 8.82 8.74 -0.33
N GLU A 117 10.04 9.16 0.03
CA GLU A 117 11.28 8.48 -0.33
C GLU A 117 11.35 7.05 0.25
N TYR A 118 10.93 6.88 1.50
CA TYR A 118 10.84 5.56 2.15
C TYR A 118 9.85 4.62 1.44
N LEU A 119 8.65 5.09 1.10
CA LEU A 119 7.65 4.28 0.39
C LEU A 119 8.10 3.90 -1.02
N ASP A 120 8.79 4.81 -1.70
CA ASP A 120 9.36 4.56 -3.02
C ASP A 120 10.47 3.49 -2.95
N HIS A 121 11.34 3.58 -1.94
CA HIS A 121 12.37 2.58 -1.69
C HIS A 121 11.78 1.18 -1.42
N ILE A 122 10.72 1.08 -0.62
CA ILE A 122 10.01 -0.20 -0.39
C ILE A 122 9.52 -0.77 -1.72
N PHE A 123 8.91 0.06 -2.55
CA PHE A 123 8.41 -0.41 -3.84
C PHE A 123 9.54 -0.89 -4.76
N ASP A 124 10.67 -0.20 -4.76
CA ASP A 124 11.85 -0.60 -5.54
C ASP A 124 12.36 -1.99 -5.13
N ILE A 125 12.38 -2.28 -3.82
CA ILE A 125 12.73 -3.61 -3.30
C ILE A 125 11.72 -4.66 -3.83
N ILE A 126 10.42 -4.40 -3.70
CA ILE A 126 9.37 -5.30 -4.19
C ILE A 126 9.51 -5.53 -5.69
N SER A 127 9.72 -4.46 -6.46
CA SER A 127 9.87 -4.52 -7.92
C SER A 127 11.10 -5.33 -8.34
N LYS A 128 12.24 -5.16 -7.66
CA LYS A 128 13.46 -5.94 -7.92
C LYS A 128 13.23 -7.41 -7.61
N ARG A 129 12.66 -7.73 -6.46
CA ARG A 129 12.35 -9.11 -6.06
C ARG A 129 11.37 -9.78 -7.02
N SER A 130 10.33 -9.08 -7.46
CA SER A 130 9.32 -9.62 -8.38
C SER A 130 9.87 -10.04 -9.75
N LYS A 131 11.03 -9.50 -10.15
CA LYS A 131 11.69 -9.84 -11.42
C LYS A 131 12.58 -11.08 -11.33
N VAL A 132 13.04 -11.44 -10.14
CA VAL A 132 14.00 -12.54 -9.94
C VAL A 132 13.40 -13.75 -9.24
N GLU A 133 12.42 -13.54 -8.37
CA GLU A 133 11.78 -14.61 -7.61
C GLU A 133 10.66 -15.27 -8.44
N ARG A 134 10.59 -16.60 -8.35
CA ARG A 134 9.54 -17.38 -9.02
C ARG A 134 8.33 -17.51 -8.09
N GLY A 135 7.16 -17.12 -8.60
CA GLY A 135 5.91 -17.24 -7.85
C GLY A 135 5.39 -18.70 -7.75
N PRO A 136 4.45 -18.95 -6.83
CA PRO A 136 3.92 -17.97 -5.86
C PRO A 136 4.89 -17.71 -4.71
N VAL A 137 5.15 -16.45 -4.39
CA VAL A 137 6.05 -16.01 -3.31
C VAL A 137 5.55 -14.72 -2.66
N LEU A 138 5.66 -14.63 -1.34
CA LEU A 138 5.37 -13.41 -0.59
C LEU A 138 6.55 -12.43 -0.70
N LEU A 139 6.37 -11.35 -1.47
CA LEU A 139 7.43 -10.35 -1.68
C LEU A 139 7.49 -9.31 -0.56
N TYR A 140 6.34 -8.92 -0.05
CA TYR A 140 6.22 -7.91 1.01
C TYR A 140 4.99 -8.20 1.87
N ARG A 141 5.17 -8.14 3.18
CA ARG A 141 4.07 -8.17 4.14
C ARG A 141 3.83 -6.74 4.61
N GLY A 142 2.66 -6.21 4.34
CA GLY A 142 2.23 -4.93 4.92
C GLY A 142 2.21 -4.99 6.45
N SER A 143 2.24 -3.83 7.08
CA SER A 143 2.16 -3.72 8.54
C SER A 143 0.97 -4.50 9.08
N ASP A 144 1.18 -5.32 10.09
CA ASP A 144 0.10 -5.98 10.84
C ASP A 144 -0.72 -4.97 11.65
N LEU A 145 -1.72 -5.45 12.39
CA LEU A 145 -2.63 -4.59 13.14
C LEU A 145 -1.88 -3.74 14.19
N ILE A 146 -0.89 -4.32 14.85
CA ILE A 146 -0.14 -3.66 15.93
C ILE A 146 0.77 -2.58 15.36
N VAL A 147 1.57 -2.91 14.34
CA VAL A 147 2.42 -1.93 13.65
C VAL A 147 1.58 -0.81 13.01
N LYS A 148 0.38 -1.14 12.48
CA LYS A 148 -0.57 -0.11 12.03
C LYS A 148 -1.08 0.76 13.16
N GLY A 149 -1.38 0.17 14.31
CA GLY A 149 -1.80 0.89 15.50
C GLY A 149 -0.74 1.87 15.97
N ILE A 150 0.50 1.42 16.14
CA ILE A 150 1.63 2.27 16.49
C ILE A 150 1.79 3.39 15.47
N ARG A 151 1.90 3.07 14.19
CA ARG A 151 2.08 4.06 13.13
C ARG A 151 0.98 5.13 13.11
N ASP A 152 -0.28 4.73 13.30
CA ASP A 152 -1.43 5.63 13.12
C ASP A 152 -1.77 6.41 14.40
N TYR A 153 -1.42 5.90 15.59
CA TYR A 153 -1.79 6.49 16.89
C TYR A 153 -0.60 6.99 17.70
N MET A 154 0.64 6.49 17.48
CA MET A 154 1.81 6.97 18.20
C MET A 154 2.11 8.42 17.78
N ASN A 155 2.07 9.32 18.76
CA ASN A 155 2.41 10.73 18.63
C ASN A 155 2.94 11.24 20.00
N ASP A 156 3.30 12.50 20.10
CA ASP A 156 3.90 13.10 21.30
C ASP A 156 2.96 13.10 22.52
N ASP A 157 1.65 12.87 22.34
CA ASP A 157 0.65 12.79 23.42
C ASP A 157 0.52 11.37 23.99
N VAL A 158 1.17 10.35 23.37
CA VAL A 158 1.10 8.95 23.82
C VAL A 158 2.30 8.61 24.70
N GLU A 159 2.05 8.43 25.99
CA GLU A 159 3.09 8.06 26.96
C GLU A 159 3.52 6.60 26.87
N SER A 160 2.60 5.71 26.54
CA SER A 160 2.89 4.26 26.49
C SER A 160 1.96 3.51 25.56
N PHE A 161 2.46 2.43 24.99
CA PHE A 161 1.72 1.48 24.17
C PHE A 161 1.94 0.07 24.72
N PHE A 162 0.87 -0.59 25.13
CA PHE A 162 0.93 -1.93 25.73
C PHE A 162 0.56 -2.99 24.69
N ILE A 163 1.40 -4.01 24.60
CA ILE A 163 1.19 -5.19 23.74
C ILE A 163 1.27 -6.41 24.64
N ASP A 164 0.21 -7.20 24.67
CA ASP A 164 0.03 -8.38 25.54
C ASP A 164 0.47 -9.70 24.89
N ASP A 165 1.09 -9.64 23.71
CA ASP A 165 1.63 -10.77 22.97
C ASP A 165 3.11 -10.54 22.65
N GLU A 166 3.98 -11.45 23.14
CA GLU A 166 5.44 -11.32 23.06
C GLU A 166 5.94 -11.24 21.61
N GLU A 167 5.45 -12.13 20.72
CA GLU A 167 5.85 -12.12 19.31
C GLU A 167 5.46 -10.81 18.60
N SER A 168 4.33 -10.26 18.97
CA SER A 168 3.83 -8.98 18.44
C SER A 168 4.58 -7.80 19.02
N PHE A 169 5.01 -7.87 20.28
CA PHE A 169 5.85 -6.86 20.92
C PHE A 169 7.22 -6.78 20.24
N ASP A 170 7.86 -7.93 19.97
CA ASP A 170 9.16 -7.99 19.30
C ASP A 170 9.15 -7.47 17.86
N ARG A 171 7.96 -7.44 17.23
CA ARG A 171 7.77 -6.89 15.86
C ARG A 171 7.42 -5.41 15.83
N ALA A 172 7.06 -4.82 16.96
CA ALA A 172 6.61 -3.43 17.06
C ALA A 172 7.76 -2.44 17.20
#